data_76c094cdbdb02d185a18d2dba144a63d
#
_entry.id   76c094cdbdb02d185a18d2dba144a63d
#
_cell.length_a   1.000
_cell.length_b   1.000
_cell.length_c   1.000
_cell.angle_alpha   90.00
_cell.angle_beta   90.00
_cell.angle_gamma   90.00
#
_symmetry.space_group_name_H-M   'P 1'
#
loop_
_entity.id
_entity.type
_entity.pdbx_description
1 polymer ?
#
loop_
_entity_poly.entity_id
_entity_poly.type
_entity_poly.pdbx_seq_one_letter_code
_entity_poly.pdbx_strand_id
1 'polypeptide(L)'
;QTTKGTVAELSGLNEARMGHTATLLTDGKVLIAGGQGALGADLDSLEIYDPDLRSFELLTATLGAARFNHTATLLRDGRVLLTGGQDATGALASGEIFDPKTGLLTSVGDMGEARTMAQAARLPAGRVLIAGGQDGAGSLGTVEIFDPIADAFLATDIANDMGEKRTGLTLTATTHDPVAAVAAGGKLLNALADNQIFVS
;
A
#
# COMPACT_ATOMS: atom_id res chain seq x y z
N GLN A 1 -15.52 -8.09 -34.82
CA GLN A 1 -14.21 -8.77 -34.78
C GLN A 1 -13.59 -8.50 -33.44
N THR A 2 -13.61 -9.49 -32.54
CA THR A 2 -12.84 -9.46 -31.29
C THR A 2 -11.38 -9.63 -31.66
N THR A 3 -10.61 -8.57 -31.56
CA THR A 3 -9.14 -8.64 -31.63
C THR A 3 -8.66 -9.48 -30.44
N LYS A 4 -8.13 -10.66 -30.74
CA LYS A 4 -7.42 -11.49 -29.76
C LYS A 4 -6.29 -10.63 -29.21
N GLY A 5 -6.37 -10.26 -27.93
CA GLY A 5 -5.29 -9.54 -27.27
C GLY A 5 -4.04 -10.42 -27.26
N THR A 6 -3.05 -10.02 -28.02
CA THR A 6 -1.71 -10.61 -27.94
C THR A 6 -1.00 -10.00 -26.73
N VAL A 7 -0.59 -10.85 -25.79
CA VAL A 7 0.37 -10.44 -24.76
C VAL A 7 1.70 -10.23 -25.49
N ALA A 8 2.11 -8.96 -25.64
CA ALA A 8 3.45 -8.65 -26.12
C ALA A 8 4.45 -8.87 -24.98
N GLU A 9 5.57 -9.49 -25.26
CA GLU A 9 6.70 -9.48 -24.33
C GLU A 9 7.24 -8.04 -24.25
N LEU A 10 7.31 -7.53 -23.02
CA LEU A 10 7.91 -6.24 -22.70
C LEU A 10 9.39 -6.44 -22.33
N SER A 11 10.19 -5.39 -22.38
CA SER A 11 11.45 -5.38 -21.65
C SER A 11 11.19 -5.74 -20.19
N GLY A 12 12.01 -6.60 -19.60
CA GLY A 12 11.85 -6.96 -18.19
C GLY A 12 12.10 -5.77 -17.26
N LEU A 13 11.70 -5.91 -16.01
CA LEU A 13 12.14 -5.03 -14.93
C LEU A 13 13.67 -4.94 -14.89
N ASN A 14 14.23 -3.79 -14.51
CA ASN A 14 15.67 -3.64 -14.32
C ASN A 14 16.19 -4.55 -13.20
N GLU A 15 15.34 -4.79 -12.18
CA GLU A 15 15.62 -5.72 -11.10
C GLU A 15 14.49 -6.75 -10.97
N ALA A 16 14.83 -8.04 -10.99
CA ALA A 16 13.87 -9.10 -10.70
C ALA A 16 13.41 -8.97 -9.24
N ARG A 17 12.09 -8.96 -9.01
CA ARG A 17 11.53 -8.71 -7.69
C ARG A 17 10.23 -9.48 -7.44
N MET A 18 10.02 -9.91 -6.19
CA MET A 18 8.79 -10.50 -5.70
C MET A 18 8.29 -9.75 -4.46
N GLY A 19 6.99 -9.82 -4.16
CA GLY A 19 6.43 -9.09 -3.02
C GLY A 19 6.51 -7.56 -3.12
N HIS A 20 6.80 -7.03 -4.33
CA HIS A 20 6.74 -5.61 -4.67
C HIS A 20 5.30 -5.14 -4.83
N THR A 21 5.10 -3.84 -4.88
CA THR A 21 3.82 -3.24 -5.28
C THR A 21 3.90 -2.63 -6.68
N ALA A 22 2.77 -2.66 -7.40
CA ALA A 22 2.60 -1.98 -8.68
C ALA A 22 1.37 -1.07 -8.60
N THR A 23 1.56 0.24 -8.77
CA THR A 23 0.53 1.26 -8.62
C THR A 23 0.36 2.06 -9.89
N LEU A 24 -0.83 2.05 -10.48
CA LEU A 24 -1.18 2.89 -11.62
C LEU A 24 -1.24 4.36 -11.18
N LEU A 25 -0.43 5.20 -11.82
CA LEU A 25 -0.36 6.63 -11.58
C LEU A 25 -1.41 7.40 -12.41
N THR A 26 -1.61 8.67 -12.08
CA THR A 26 -2.61 9.52 -12.75
C THR A 26 -2.27 9.87 -14.19
N ASP A 27 -1.01 9.73 -14.59
CA ASP A 27 -0.50 9.94 -15.95
C ASP A 27 -0.51 8.66 -16.82
N GLY A 28 -1.00 7.54 -16.26
CA GLY A 28 -1.08 6.25 -16.94
C GLY A 28 0.19 5.38 -16.81
N LYS A 29 1.25 5.89 -16.21
CA LYS A 29 2.44 5.11 -15.88
C LYS A 29 2.20 4.22 -14.66
N VAL A 30 3.07 3.25 -14.42
CA VAL A 30 2.97 2.36 -13.26
C VAL A 30 4.23 2.47 -12.41
N LEU A 31 4.06 2.84 -11.14
CA LEU A 31 5.11 2.79 -10.14
C LEU A 31 5.25 1.35 -9.64
N ILE A 32 6.47 0.84 -9.70
CA ILE A 32 6.86 -0.43 -9.08
C ILE A 32 7.80 -0.09 -7.93
N ALA A 33 7.49 -0.57 -6.72
CA ALA A 33 8.24 -0.19 -5.53
C ALA A 33 8.66 -1.41 -4.70
N GLY A 34 9.91 -1.38 -4.23
CA GLY A 34 10.47 -2.37 -3.32
C GLY A 34 10.42 -3.80 -3.86
N GLY A 35 10.20 -4.73 -2.97
CA GLY A 35 10.19 -6.16 -3.24
C GLY A 35 11.43 -6.86 -2.70
N GLN A 36 11.52 -8.15 -2.96
CA GLN A 36 12.69 -8.96 -2.67
C GLN A 36 13.27 -9.45 -3.99
N GLY A 37 14.54 -9.17 -4.19
CA GLY A 37 15.27 -9.48 -5.40
C GLY A 37 15.74 -10.93 -5.48
N ALA A 38 16.51 -11.23 -6.51
CA ALA A 38 17.19 -12.50 -6.64
C ALA A 38 18.10 -12.72 -5.42
N LEU A 39 18.18 -13.95 -4.94
CA LEU A 39 18.95 -14.33 -3.75
C LEU A 39 18.45 -13.78 -2.42
N GLY A 40 17.22 -13.21 -2.39
CA GLY A 40 16.57 -12.77 -1.16
C GLY A 40 17.02 -11.40 -0.65
N ALA A 41 17.67 -10.58 -1.48
CA ALA A 41 17.99 -9.21 -1.13
C ALA A 41 16.72 -8.36 -1.08
N ASP A 42 16.49 -7.66 0.03
CA ASP A 42 15.38 -6.70 0.13
C ASP A 42 15.71 -5.44 -0.66
N LEU A 43 14.74 -4.95 -1.43
CA LEU A 43 14.92 -3.85 -2.36
C LEU A 43 14.32 -2.55 -1.80
N ASP A 44 15.09 -1.48 -1.91
CA ASP A 44 14.67 -0.10 -1.69
C ASP A 44 14.42 0.65 -3.00
N SER A 45 14.70 0.03 -4.14
CA SER A 45 14.60 0.62 -5.46
C SER A 45 13.15 0.75 -5.94
N LEU A 46 12.95 1.78 -6.79
CA LEU A 46 11.69 2.04 -7.48
C LEU A 46 11.92 2.05 -9.00
N GLU A 47 10.94 1.56 -9.74
CA GLU A 47 10.92 1.63 -11.20
C GLU A 47 9.61 2.23 -11.68
N ILE A 48 9.65 2.96 -12.80
CA ILE A 48 8.46 3.42 -13.52
C ILE A 48 8.35 2.65 -14.83
N TYR A 49 7.21 2.01 -15.03
CA TYR A 49 6.82 1.50 -16.34
C TYR A 49 6.09 2.58 -17.12
N ASP A 50 6.58 2.87 -18.31
CA ASP A 50 5.94 3.78 -19.27
C ASP A 50 5.25 2.96 -20.36
N PRO A 51 3.90 2.98 -20.46
CA PRO A 51 3.18 2.20 -21.44
C PRO A 51 3.35 2.71 -22.89
N ASP A 52 3.66 3.99 -23.08
CA ASP A 52 3.88 4.57 -24.41
C ASP A 52 5.23 4.15 -24.96
N LEU A 53 6.26 4.15 -24.10
CA LEU A 53 7.61 3.73 -24.44
C LEU A 53 7.80 2.21 -24.32
N ARG A 54 6.90 1.52 -23.63
CA ARG A 54 6.96 0.10 -23.29
C ARG A 54 8.25 -0.30 -22.59
N SER A 55 8.74 0.55 -21.71
CA SER A 55 10.01 0.39 -21.01
C SER A 55 9.89 0.68 -19.53
N PHE A 56 10.83 0.11 -18.76
CA PHE A 56 11.01 0.38 -17.35
C PHE A 56 12.21 1.31 -17.15
N GLU A 57 12.03 2.28 -16.28
CA GLU A 57 13.07 3.23 -15.85
C GLU A 57 13.33 3.03 -14.34
N LEU A 58 14.58 2.74 -13.99
CA LEU A 58 14.99 2.68 -12.58
C LEU A 58 15.16 4.12 -12.08
N LEU A 59 14.47 4.45 -10.99
CA LEU A 59 14.56 5.78 -10.39
C LEU A 59 15.84 5.92 -9.57
N THR A 60 16.32 7.16 -9.45
CA THR A 60 17.45 7.50 -8.56
C THR A 60 17.01 7.61 -7.09
N ALA A 61 15.73 7.86 -6.84
CA ALA A 61 15.16 7.87 -5.50
C ALA A 61 15.02 6.44 -4.98
N THR A 62 15.31 6.25 -3.70
CA THR A 62 15.17 4.97 -3.01
C THR A 62 14.33 5.13 -1.75
N LEU A 63 13.63 4.06 -1.35
CA LEU A 63 12.92 3.99 -0.08
C LEU A 63 13.90 4.18 1.09
N GLY A 64 13.48 4.82 2.15
CA GLY A 64 14.26 4.97 3.38
C GLY A 64 14.53 3.64 4.10
N ALA A 65 13.67 2.64 3.85
CA ALA A 65 13.88 1.25 4.25
C ALA A 65 13.50 0.34 3.10
N ALA A 66 14.40 -0.60 2.75
CA ALA A 66 14.07 -1.69 1.83
C ALA A 66 12.86 -2.46 2.37
N ARG A 67 11.91 -2.80 1.50
CA ARG A 67 10.66 -3.43 1.96
C ARG A 67 10.02 -4.32 0.91
N PHE A 68 9.45 -5.42 1.36
CA PHE A 68 8.56 -6.27 0.55
C PHE A 68 7.27 -6.61 1.32
N ASN A 69 6.24 -7.06 0.62
CA ASN A 69 4.90 -7.30 1.19
C ASN A 69 4.32 -6.08 1.93
N HIS A 70 4.70 -4.89 1.47
CA HIS A 70 4.15 -3.61 1.90
C HIS A 70 2.86 -3.27 1.13
N THR A 71 2.20 -2.19 1.51
CA THR A 71 1.07 -1.64 0.74
C THR A 71 1.46 -0.37 0.01
N ALA A 72 0.89 -0.15 -1.18
CA ALA A 72 1.00 1.08 -1.93
C ALA A 72 -0.39 1.56 -2.34
N THR A 73 -0.71 2.81 -2.03
CA THR A 73 -2.03 3.39 -2.28
C THR A 73 -1.92 4.74 -2.98
N LEU A 74 -2.54 4.85 -4.17
CA LEU A 74 -2.64 6.12 -4.88
C LEU A 74 -3.59 7.07 -4.13
N LEU A 75 -3.07 8.22 -3.71
CA LEU A 75 -3.80 9.30 -3.06
C LEU A 75 -4.59 10.14 -4.08
N ARG A 76 -5.51 10.99 -3.60
CA ARG A 76 -6.33 11.85 -4.49
C ARG A 76 -5.52 12.91 -5.21
N ASP A 77 -4.43 13.36 -4.64
CA ASP A 77 -3.53 14.38 -5.20
C ASP A 77 -2.52 13.82 -6.21
N GLY A 78 -2.52 12.49 -6.40
CA GLY A 78 -1.67 11.77 -7.33
C GLY A 78 -0.37 11.23 -6.72
N ARG A 79 -0.09 11.52 -5.43
CA ARG A 79 1.01 10.91 -4.70
C ARG A 79 0.70 9.45 -4.36
N VAL A 80 1.71 8.65 -4.04
CA VAL A 80 1.56 7.26 -3.64
C VAL A 80 2.06 7.07 -2.22
N LEU A 81 1.18 6.61 -1.34
CA LEU A 81 1.52 6.22 0.03
C LEU A 81 2.02 4.77 0.04
N LEU A 82 3.21 4.56 0.59
CA LEU A 82 3.84 3.25 0.81
C LEU A 82 3.92 2.99 2.31
N THR A 83 3.36 1.88 2.81
CA THR A 83 3.31 1.64 4.27
C THR A 83 3.62 0.20 4.64
N GLY A 84 4.32 0.04 5.76
CA GLY A 84 4.62 -1.26 6.32
C GLY A 84 5.51 -2.11 5.42
N GLY A 85 5.18 -3.39 5.34
CA GLY A 85 6.04 -4.41 4.73
C GLY A 85 7.00 -5.00 5.74
N GLN A 86 8.03 -5.62 5.23
CA GLN A 86 9.10 -6.17 6.06
C GLN A 86 10.43 -6.09 5.33
N ASP A 87 11.50 -6.15 6.10
CA ASP A 87 12.88 -6.33 5.67
C ASP A 87 13.54 -7.49 6.43
N ALA A 88 14.86 -7.62 6.33
CA ALA A 88 15.63 -8.65 7.04
C ALA A 88 15.52 -8.56 8.58
N THR A 89 15.07 -7.42 9.13
CA THR A 89 14.92 -7.20 10.59
C THR A 89 13.53 -7.53 11.09
N GLY A 90 12.52 -7.59 10.22
CA GLY A 90 11.14 -7.90 10.55
C GLY A 90 10.12 -6.96 9.92
N ALA A 91 8.91 -6.94 10.48
CA ALA A 91 7.85 -6.05 10.02
C ALA A 91 8.18 -4.58 10.29
N LEU A 92 7.78 -3.71 9.36
CA LEU A 92 8.02 -2.27 9.40
C LEU A 92 6.74 -1.51 9.81
N ALA A 93 6.91 -0.46 10.63
CA ALA A 93 5.86 0.51 10.94
C ALA A 93 5.90 1.72 10.01
N SER A 94 7.02 1.99 9.38
CA SER A 94 7.28 3.23 8.64
C SER A 94 6.40 3.41 7.42
N GLY A 95 6.02 4.68 7.17
CA GLY A 95 5.33 5.13 5.98
C GLY A 95 6.13 6.16 5.20
N GLU A 96 6.01 6.12 3.87
CA GLU A 96 6.63 7.06 2.95
C GLU A 96 5.65 7.46 1.85
N ILE A 97 5.75 8.68 1.36
CA ILE A 97 5.01 9.17 0.19
C ILE A 97 5.97 9.39 -0.95
N PHE A 98 5.68 8.78 -2.09
CA PHE A 98 6.30 9.08 -3.37
C PHE A 98 5.47 10.12 -4.12
N ASP A 99 6.10 11.21 -4.55
CA ASP A 99 5.49 12.21 -5.44
C ASP A 99 5.99 12.01 -6.88
N PRO A 100 5.14 11.52 -7.79
CA PRO A 100 5.54 11.28 -9.19
C PRO A 100 5.90 12.56 -9.95
N LYS A 101 5.46 13.75 -9.49
CA LYS A 101 5.76 15.03 -10.15
C LYS A 101 7.18 15.51 -9.88
N THR A 102 7.69 15.21 -8.69
CA THR A 102 9.02 15.63 -8.26
C THR A 102 10.03 14.48 -8.27
N GLY A 103 9.54 13.23 -8.27
CA GLY A 103 10.36 12.03 -8.13
C GLY A 103 10.91 11.84 -6.71
N LEU A 104 10.38 12.57 -5.72
CA LEU A 104 10.89 12.54 -4.34
C LEU A 104 10.07 11.60 -3.45
N LEU A 105 10.74 11.03 -2.46
CA LEU A 105 10.17 10.30 -1.34
C LEU A 105 10.26 11.16 -0.08
N THR A 106 9.18 11.15 0.71
CA THR A 106 9.10 11.85 2.00
C THR A 106 8.56 10.90 3.06
N SER A 107 9.25 10.78 4.20
CA SER A 107 8.75 10.04 5.34
C SER A 107 7.54 10.73 5.95
N VAL A 108 6.53 9.94 6.33
CA VAL A 108 5.30 10.42 7.00
C VAL A 108 5.17 9.87 8.43
N GLY A 109 6.26 9.32 8.97
CA GLY A 109 6.30 8.71 10.28
C GLY A 109 5.83 7.26 10.29
N ASP A 110 5.56 6.77 11.49
CA ASP A 110 5.27 5.37 11.74
C ASP A 110 3.79 5.14 12.07
N MET A 111 3.26 4.00 11.69
CA MET A 111 2.03 3.42 12.22
C MET A 111 2.20 3.07 13.71
N GLY A 112 1.11 2.90 14.44
CA GLY A 112 1.13 2.44 15.82
C GLY A 112 1.67 1.01 15.96
N GLU A 113 1.51 0.18 14.92
CA GLU A 113 2.03 -1.20 14.89
C GLU A 113 2.74 -1.48 13.58
N ALA A 114 3.90 -2.14 13.69
CA ALA A 114 4.62 -2.68 12.52
C ALA A 114 3.79 -3.79 11.87
N ARG A 115 3.68 -3.78 10.54
CA ARG A 115 2.87 -4.78 9.83
C ARG A 115 3.37 -5.09 8.43
N THR A 116 3.44 -6.38 8.13
CA THR A 116 3.64 -6.92 6.78
C THR A 116 2.37 -7.65 6.32
N MET A 117 2.20 -7.81 4.99
CA MET A 117 1.02 -8.48 4.42
C MET A 117 -0.33 -7.85 4.86
N ALA A 118 -0.33 -6.59 5.25
CA ALA A 118 -1.53 -5.81 5.46
C ALA A 118 -2.25 -5.50 4.15
N GLN A 119 -3.47 -5.00 4.23
CA GLN A 119 -4.19 -4.45 3.08
C GLN A 119 -4.50 -2.98 3.33
N ALA A 120 -4.48 -2.20 2.26
CA ALA A 120 -4.82 -0.79 2.32
C ALA A 120 -5.89 -0.43 1.30
N ALA A 121 -6.79 0.45 1.68
CA ALA A 121 -7.82 0.98 0.79
C ALA A 121 -8.03 2.48 1.04
N ARG A 122 -8.11 3.24 -0.06
CA ARG A 122 -8.45 4.66 0.02
C ARG A 122 -9.95 4.82 0.20
N LEU A 123 -10.34 5.44 1.30
CA LEU A 123 -11.73 5.76 1.62
C LEU A 123 -12.27 6.92 0.76
N PRO A 124 -13.60 7.04 0.60
CA PRO A 124 -14.21 8.12 -0.17
C PRO A 124 -13.83 9.53 0.28
N ALA A 125 -13.59 9.75 1.57
CA ALA A 125 -13.11 11.04 2.10
C ALA A 125 -11.64 11.35 1.74
N GLY A 126 -10.90 10.35 1.22
CA GLY A 126 -9.50 10.49 0.80
C GLY A 126 -8.50 9.90 1.79
N ARG A 127 -8.87 9.64 3.02
CA ARG A 127 -8.05 8.90 3.99
C ARG A 127 -7.75 7.49 3.49
N VAL A 128 -6.67 6.90 4.00
CA VAL A 128 -6.31 5.51 3.70
C VAL A 128 -6.48 4.67 4.97
N LEU A 129 -7.26 3.62 4.85
CA LEU A 129 -7.40 2.59 5.88
C LEU A 129 -6.38 1.49 5.59
N ILE A 130 -5.58 1.12 6.58
CA ILE A 130 -4.64 -0.01 6.54
C ILE A 130 -5.13 -1.02 7.58
N ALA A 131 -5.32 -2.28 7.18
CA ALA A 131 -5.96 -3.28 8.03
C ALA A 131 -5.18 -4.59 8.09
N GLY A 132 -5.13 -5.18 9.27
CA GLY A 132 -4.56 -6.51 9.53
C GLY A 132 -3.08 -6.60 9.19
N GLY A 133 -2.72 -7.74 8.63
CA GLY A 133 -1.33 -8.11 8.40
C GLY A 133 -0.78 -8.95 9.56
N GLN A 134 0.52 -8.97 9.67
CA GLN A 134 1.22 -9.65 10.75
C GLN A 134 2.49 -8.90 11.15
N ASP A 135 2.94 -9.14 12.37
CA ASP A 135 4.22 -8.74 12.92
C ASP A 135 5.04 -9.95 13.39
N GLY A 136 6.08 -9.72 14.19
CA GLY A 136 6.88 -10.80 14.78
C GLY A 136 6.12 -11.66 15.80
N ALA A 137 5.00 -11.21 16.34
CA ALA A 137 4.16 -11.93 17.31
C ALA A 137 2.99 -12.68 16.64
N GLY A 138 2.68 -12.39 15.38
CA GLY A 138 1.64 -13.08 14.62
C GLY A 138 0.69 -12.17 13.87
N SER A 139 -0.51 -12.67 13.55
CA SER A 139 -1.53 -11.90 12.82
C SER A 139 -2.10 -10.77 13.65
N LEU A 140 -2.36 -9.63 13.00
CA LEU A 140 -2.93 -8.43 13.60
C LEU A 140 -4.42 -8.34 13.33
N GLY A 141 -5.18 -7.86 14.34
CA GLY A 141 -6.60 -7.53 14.22
C GLY A 141 -6.85 -6.02 14.10
N THR A 142 -5.82 -5.22 14.25
CA THR A 142 -5.91 -3.77 14.30
C THR A 142 -5.95 -3.11 12.93
N VAL A 143 -6.45 -1.89 12.88
CA VAL A 143 -6.44 -1.01 11.71
C VAL A 143 -5.76 0.30 12.02
N GLU A 144 -5.22 0.94 10.99
CA GLU A 144 -4.58 2.25 11.03
C GLU A 144 -5.23 3.18 10.01
N ILE A 145 -5.24 4.46 10.28
CA ILE A 145 -5.74 5.46 9.35
C ILE A 145 -4.63 6.47 9.04
N PHE A 146 -4.37 6.64 7.76
CA PHE A 146 -3.52 7.72 7.27
C PHE A 146 -4.36 8.88 6.76
N ASP A 147 -4.04 10.11 7.19
CA ASP A 147 -4.67 11.35 6.71
C ASP A 147 -3.73 12.06 5.72
N PRO A 148 -4.07 12.10 4.41
CA PRO A 148 -3.22 12.71 3.40
C PRO A 148 -3.20 14.23 3.43
N ILE A 149 -4.06 14.89 4.24
CA ILE A 149 -4.02 16.33 4.44
C ILE A 149 -2.96 16.69 5.49
N ALA A 150 -2.85 15.87 6.53
CA ALA A 150 -1.84 16.04 7.59
C ALA A 150 -0.50 15.37 7.22
N ASP A 151 -0.48 14.51 6.19
CA ASP A 151 0.61 13.61 5.84
C ASP A 151 1.09 12.79 7.06
N ALA A 152 0.13 12.25 7.83
CA ALA A 152 0.40 11.56 9.08
C ALA A 152 -0.60 10.43 9.36
N PHE A 153 -0.15 9.43 10.11
CA PHE A 153 -1.05 8.46 10.72
C PHE A 153 -1.81 9.12 11.88
N LEU A 154 -3.11 8.87 11.94
CA LEU A 154 -3.93 9.37 13.04
C LEU A 154 -3.70 8.51 14.28
N ALA A 155 -3.54 9.17 15.44
CA ALA A 155 -3.64 8.48 16.71
C ALA A 155 -5.06 7.90 16.83
N THR A 156 -5.16 6.59 16.76
CA THR A 156 -6.44 5.92 16.81
C THR A 156 -6.76 5.57 18.26
N ASP A 157 -7.62 6.35 18.90
CA ASP A 157 -8.29 5.99 20.15
C ASP A 157 -9.42 4.94 19.93
N ILE A 158 -9.47 4.38 18.74
CA ILE A 158 -10.49 3.45 18.37
C ILE A 158 -10.03 2.09 18.90
N ALA A 159 -10.91 1.40 19.59
CA ALA A 159 -10.83 -0.04 19.76
C ALA A 159 -10.96 -0.68 18.37
N ASN A 160 -9.90 -0.53 17.59
CA ASN A 160 -9.82 -0.84 16.17
C ASN A 160 -9.46 -2.29 16.02
N ASP A 161 -10.38 -3.13 16.46
CA ASP A 161 -10.26 -4.56 16.34
C ASP A 161 -11.23 -5.00 15.25
N MET A 162 -10.71 -5.64 14.21
CA MET A 162 -11.54 -6.38 13.25
C MET A 162 -12.28 -7.55 13.90
N GLY A 163 -12.16 -7.70 15.22
CA GLY A 163 -12.73 -8.80 16.02
C GLY A 163 -11.98 -10.11 15.83
N GLU A 164 -11.15 -10.23 14.82
CA GLU A 164 -10.30 -11.40 14.58
C GLU A 164 -9.00 -10.98 13.90
N LYS A 165 -7.90 -11.60 14.32
CA LYS A 165 -6.57 -11.37 13.75
C LYS A 165 -6.48 -12.01 12.36
N ARG A 166 -6.03 -11.25 11.36
CA ARG A 166 -6.00 -11.71 9.97
C ARG A 166 -4.77 -11.23 9.19
N THR A 167 -4.19 -12.13 8.41
CA THR A 167 -3.21 -11.82 7.38
C THR A 167 -3.77 -12.24 6.02
N GLY A 168 -3.27 -11.67 4.91
CA GLY A 168 -3.69 -12.05 3.57
C GLY A 168 -5.17 -11.79 3.28
N LEU A 169 -5.80 -10.87 4.02
CA LEU A 169 -7.17 -10.41 3.73
C LEU A 169 -7.18 -9.56 2.45
N THR A 170 -8.33 -9.37 1.85
CA THR A 170 -8.54 -8.33 0.82
C THR A 170 -9.38 -7.21 1.41
N LEU A 171 -9.05 -5.97 1.11
CA LEU A 171 -9.76 -4.79 1.59
C LEU A 171 -10.27 -3.97 0.40
N THR A 172 -11.55 -3.67 0.39
CA THR A 172 -12.18 -2.84 -0.64
C THR A 172 -13.03 -1.75 0.02
N ALA A 173 -12.75 -0.50 -0.32
CA ALA A 173 -13.60 0.61 0.11
C ALA A 173 -14.88 0.65 -0.75
N THR A 174 -16.02 0.87 -0.12
CA THR A 174 -17.29 1.07 -0.81
C THR A 174 -17.50 2.55 -1.10
N THR A 175 -18.29 2.86 -2.13
CA THR A 175 -18.62 4.25 -2.53
C THR A 175 -19.96 4.72 -1.98
N HIS A 176 -20.70 3.86 -1.26
CA HIS A 176 -22.00 4.18 -0.68
C HIS A 176 -21.86 4.64 0.77
N ASP A 177 -22.75 5.56 1.17
CA ASP A 177 -22.91 6.01 2.55
C ASP A 177 -23.82 5.01 3.32
N PRO A 178 -23.49 4.58 4.54
CA PRO A 178 -22.27 4.92 5.28
C PRO A 178 -21.03 4.30 4.66
N VAL A 179 -19.93 5.03 4.69
CA VAL A 179 -18.65 4.57 4.14
C VAL A 179 -18.25 3.27 4.84
N ALA A 180 -18.17 2.22 4.09
CA ALA A 180 -17.75 0.93 4.58
C ALA A 180 -16.52 0.44 3.80
N ALA A 181 -15.62 -0.23 4.48
CA ALA A 181 -14.62 -1.06 3.83
C ALA A 181 -14.97 -2.52 4.12
N VAL A 182 -14.98 -3.34 3.08
CA VAL A 182 -15.23 -4.77 3.19
C VAL A 182 -13.90 -5.50 3.18
N ALA A 183 -13.61 -6.20 4.26
CA ALA A 183 -12.51 -7.16 4.28
C ALA A 183 -13.05 -8.53 3.81
N ALA A 184 -12.60 -9.02 2.67
CA ALA A 184 -12.96 -10.36 2.21
C ALA A 184 -12.25 -11.42 3.08
N GLY A 185 -13.02 -12.39 3.55
CA GLY A 185 -12.58 -13.35 4.58
C GLY A 185 -12.77 -12.81 6.00
N GLY A 186 -13.49 -11.69 6.18
CA GLY A 186 -13.71 -11.01 7.44
C GLY A 186 -15.07 -10.34 7.55
N LYS A 187 -15.27 -9.60 8.62
CA LYS A 187 -16.46 -8.84 8.92
C LYS A 187 -16.50 -7.53 8.14
N LEU A 188 -17.68 -7.02 7.88
CA LEU A 188 -17.91 -5.69 7.32
C LEU A 188 -17.36 -4.63 8.28
N LEU A 189 -16.50 -3.74 7.74
CA LEU A 189 -16.03 -2.56 8.44
C LEU A 189 -16.95 -1.39 8.06
N ASN A 190 -17.77 -0.95 8.97
CA ASN A 190 -18.60 0.24 8.79
C ASN A 190 -17.81 1.46 9.27
N ALA A 191 -17.51 2.37 8.37
CA ALA A 191 -17.00 3.68 8.75
C ALA A 191 -18.19 4.64 8.88
N LEU A 192 -18.47 5.12 10.08
CA LEU A 192 -19.45 6.19 10.26
C LEU A 192 -18.83 7.53 9.82
N ALA A 193 -19.69 8.41 9.30
CA ALA A 193 -19.35 9.80 9.07
C ALA A 193 -18.70 10.36 10.34
N ASP A 194 -17.61 11.08 10.17
CA ASP A 194 -16.89 11.79 11.22
C ASP A 194 -16.24 10.91 12.33
N ASN A 195 -15.25 10.11 11.99
CA ASN A 195 -14.25 9.51 12.87
C ASN A 195 -14.58 8.19 13.59
N GLN A 196 -15.61 7.46 13.23
CA GLN A 196 -15.83 6.14 13.84
C GLN A 196 -15.84 5.02 12.80
N ILE A 197 -15.04 3.97 13.03
CA ILE A 197 -15.04 2.72 12.27
C ILE A 197 -15.69 1.67 13.16
N PHE A 198 -16.73 1.02 12.66
CA PHE A 198 -17.34 -0.12 13.35
C PHE A 198 -17.03 -1.42 12.62
N VAL A 199 -16.67 -2.43 13.38
CA VAL A 199 -16.57 -3.81 12.95
C VAL A 199 -17.79 -4.55 13.49
N SER A 200 -18.64 -5.05 12.62
CA SER A 200 -19.78 -5.88 12.98
C SER A 200 -19.58 -7.33 12.56
#